data_747e49b9bcd241956fc18bb49998694d
#
_entry.id   747e49b9bcd241956fc18bb49998694d
#
_cell.length_a   1.000
_cell.length_b   1.000
_cell.length_c   1.000
_cell.angle_alpha   90.00
_cell.angle_beta   90.00
_cell.angle_gamma   90.00
#
_symmetry.space_group_name_H-M   'P 1'
#
loop_
_entity.id
_entity.type
_entity.pdbx_description
1 polymer ?
#
loop_
_entity_poly.entity_id
_entity_poly.type
_entity_poly.pdbx_seq_one_letter_code
_entity_poly.pdbx_strand_id
1 'polypeptide(L)'
;MLVTDVKTFVVGNPPPRFGGRYFIFVKLTTDSGVTGIGEVYTATYSPHLVAKMIEEVAQRHVIGHDPFHIEMMWRNVYGRGYSLRPDLTTGGIVSGLEMAMWDICGKETGKPVYELLGGRVHDKLRAYTYLYPPVGVDVYSDDPVYNDPAAAAEAAVREVERGFTGVKFDPAGRYSVFDGRQPALHAMDLSVKMVRAVREAIGTRADILFGTHGQFSASGAIRLAKQLEKYDPLWFEEPVPPDSPEEIAKVARATSIPISAGERLTTKYEFHQLLKHGAASILQPNLGRCGGLLEAKKIASMAEVYHAQIAPHLYCGPVVAAANIQLATCTPNFLILETIQGWQGFHSQVVKTSIKFENGFIIPPTEPGLGIELNEEVALAHPYTGSELHLEMSALPATLL
;
A
#
# COMPACT_ATOMS: atom_id res chain seq x y z
N MET A 1 -19.71 24.91 5.70
CA MET A 1 -19.90 23.76 4.80
C MET A 1 -20.04 22.52 5.65
N LEU A 2 -21.05 21.69 5.38
CA LEU A 2 -21.30 20.48 6.16
C LEU A 2 -21.41 19.29 5.20
N VAL A 3 -20.89 18.13 5.60
CA VAL A 3 -21.11 16.88 4.86
C VAL A 3 -22.56 16.45 5.05
N THR A 4 -23.26 16.18 3.95
CA THR A 4 -24.69 15.83 3.94
C THR A 4 -24.99 14.41 3.53
N ASP A 5 -24.09 13.76 2.78
CA ASP A 5 -24.31 12.41 2.27
C ASP A 5 -23.03 11.60 2.15
N VAL A 6 -23.17 10.28 2.28
CA VAL A 6 -22.13 9.27 2.07
C VAL A 6 -22.64 8.20 1.12
N LYS A 7 -21.86 7.88 0.11
CA LYS A 7 -22.14 6.78 -0.81
C LYS A 7 -20.92 5.87 -0.91
N THR A 8 -21.13 4.56 -0.82
CA THR A 8 -20.10 3.54 -0.98
C THR A 8 -20.25 2.79 -2.30
N PHE A 9 -19.13 2.35 -2.86
CA PHE A 9 -19.08 1.55 -4.08
C PHE A 9 -18.18 0.36 -3.83
N VAL A 10 -18.71 -0.85 -3.98
CA VAL A 10 -17.93 -2.09 -3.95
C VAL A 10 -17.73 -2.55 -5.39
N VAL A 11 -16.58 -2.25 -5.93
CA VAL A 11 -16.27 -2.38 -7.36
C VAL A 11 -15.39 -3.59 -7.61
N GLY A 12 -15.87 -4.52 -8.45
CA GLY A 12 -15.06 -5.66 -8.89
C GLY A 12 -13.94 -5.21 -9.83
N ASN A 13 -12.76 -5.73 -9.62
CA ASN A 13 -11.60 -5.51 -10.48
C ASN A 13 -11.52 -6.65 -11.50
N PRO A 14 -11.77 -6.42 -12.78
CA PRO A 14 -11.72 -7.47 -13.80
C PRO A 14 -10.27 -7.99 -13.99
N PRO A 15 -10.08 -9.19 -14.53
CA PRO A 15 -8.75 -9.68 -14.88
C PRO A 15 -7.97 -8.64 -15.72
N PRO A 16 -6.65 -8.51 -15.42
CA PRO A 16 -5.77 -9.37 -14.65
C PRO A 16 -5.77 -9.17 -13.13
N ARG A 17 -6.65 -8.35 -12.56
CA ARG A 17 -6.87 -8.12 -11.13
C ARG A 17 -5.66 -7.59 -10.37
N PHE A 18 -4.78 -6.87 -11.02
CA PHE A 18 -3.68 -6.21 -10.33
C PHE A 18 -4.22 -5.23 -9.28
N GLY A 19 -3.67 -5.27 -8.07
CA GLY A 19 -4.17 -4.48 -6.95
C GLY A 19 -5.37 -5.09 -6.21
N GLY A 20 -5.74 -6.36 -6.49
CA GLY A 20 -6.76 -7.10 -5.77
C GLY A 20 -8.04 -7.37 -6.55
N ARG A 21 -8.95 -8.14 -5.94
CA ARG A 21 -10.21 -8.57 -6.57
C ARG A 21 -11.28 -7.50 -6.65
N TYR A 22 -11.23 -6.51 -5.74
CA TYR A 22 -12.21 -5.42 -5.67
C TYR A 22 -11.61 -4.17 -5.03
N PHE A 23 -12.31 -3.06 -5.21
CA PHE A 23 -12.03 -1.80 -4.53
C PHE A 23 -13.26 -1.35 -3.75
N ILE A 24 -13.07 -0.69 -2.60
CA ILE A 24 -14.15 -0.11 -1.79
C ILE A 24 -13.97 1.41 -1.80
N PHE A 25 -14.70 2.10 -2.67
CA PHE A 25 -14.65 3.55 -2.75
C PHE A 25 -15.71 4.19 -1.85
N VAL A 26 -15.38 5.38 -1.37
CA VAL A 26 -16.25 6.23 -0.57
C VAL A 26 -16.40 7.57 -1.28
N LYS A 27 -17.62 8.07 -1.40
CA LYS A 27 -17.90 9.43 -1.84
C LYS A 27 -18.65 10.17 -0.74
N LEU A 28 -18.15 11.33 -0.35
CA LEU A 28 -18.84 12.28 0.50
C LEU A 28 -19.39 13.43 -0.33
N THR A 29 -20.54 13.97 0.06
CA THR A 29 -21.15 15.15 -0.56
C THR A 29 -21.44 16.20 0.50
N THR A 30 -21.22 17.47 0.20
CA THR A 30 -21.46 18.59 1.10
C THR A 30 -22.74 19.36 0.72
N ASP A 31 -23.22 20.20 1.63
CA ASP A 31 -24.35 21.12 1.40
C ASP A 31 -24.06 22.18 0.33
N SER A 32 -22.79 22.45 0.01
CA SER A 32 -22.36 23.31 -1.10
C SER A 32 -22.26 22.57 -2.44
N GLY A 33 -22.46 21.25 -2.47
CA GLY A 33 -22.35 20.42 -3.66
C GLY A 33 -20.93 19.95 -3.98
N VAL A 34 -19.92 20.36 -3.21
CA VAL A 34 -18.56 19.83 -3.34
C VAL A 34 -18.53 18.37 -2.90
N THR A 35 -17.86 17.51 -3.67
CA THR A 35 -17.73 16.09 -3.37
C THR A 35 -16.29 15.70 -3.19
N GLY A 36 -16.03 14.73 -2.31
CA GLY A 36 -14.72 14.12 -2.15
C GLY A 36 -14.77 12.59 -2.21
N ILE A 37 -13.68 12.00 -2.61
CA ILE A 37 -13.53 10.56 -2.76
C ILE A 37 -12.45 10.00 -1.85
N GLY A 38 -12.66 8.77 -1.39
CA GLY A 38 -11.69 7.99 -0.63
C GLY A 38 -11.77 6.51 -0.99
N GLU A 39 -10.86 5.74 -0.47
CA GLU A 39 -10.81 4.29 -0.68
C GLU A 39 -10.40 3.59 0.60
N VAL A 40 -11.04 2.47 0.88
CA VAL A 40 -10.80 1.64 2.06
C VAL A 40 -10.12 0.35 1.64
N TYR A 41 -8.99 0.07 2.27
CA TYR A 41 -8.28 -1.20 2.09
C TYR A 41 -8.41 -2.07 3.34
N THR A 42 -9.37 -2.99 3.34
CA THR A 42 -9.52 -4.03 4.35
C THR A 42 -9.70 -5.38 3.65
N ALA A 43 -9.23 -6.44 4.27
CA ALA A 43 -9.24 -7.76 3.65
C ALA A 43 -9.88 -8.86 4.53
N THR A 44 -10.25 -8.57 5.77
CA THR A 44 -10.71 -9.59 6.73
C THR A 44 -12.20 -9.91 6.61
N TYR A 45 -13.00 -8.92 6.16
CA TYR A 45 -14.45 -9.04 6.06
C TYR A 45 -14.92 -8.88 4.61
N SER A 46 -16.14 -9.40 4.33
CA SER A 46 -16.81 -9.13 3.06
C SER A 46 -16.80 -7.61 2.76
N PRO A 47 -16.47 -7.18 1.54
CA PRO A 47 -16.45 -5.77 1.18
C PRO A 47 -17.81 -5.09 1.33
N HIS A 48 -18.91 -5.83 1.16
CA HIS A 48 -20.27 -5.31 1.38
C HIS A 48 -20.56 -5.05 2.86
N LEU A 49 -20.00 -5.84 3.78
CA LEU A 49 -20.10 -5.56 5.20
C LEU A 49 -19.28 -4.32 5.56
N VAL A 50 -18.07 -4.23 5.03
CA VAL A 50 -17.22 -3.05 5.22
C VAL A 50 -17.89 -1.78 4.70
N ALA A 51 -18.55 -1.83 3.55
CA ALA A 51 -19.31 -0.70 3.02
C ALA A 51 -20.40 -0.21 4.01
N LYS A 52 -21.15 -1.14 4.61
CA LYS A 52 -22.13 -0.80 5.67
C LYS A 52 -21.50 -0.22 6.92
N MET A 53 -20.33 -0.72 7.33
CA MET A 53 -19.59 -0.16 8.46
C MET A 53 -19.10 1.26 8.17
N ILE A 54 -18.66 1.55 6.94
CA ILE A 54 -18.31 2.90 6.49
C ILE A 54 -19.51 3.85 6.62
N GLU A 55 -20.67 3.43 6.13
CA GLU A 55 -21.92 4.22 6.20
C GLU A 55 -22.32 4.49 7.65
N GLU A 56 -22.27 3.49 8.53
CA GLU A 56 -22.57 3.65 9.95
C GLU A 56 -21.61 4.64 10.65
N VAL A 57 -20.31 4.51 10.39
CA VAL A 57 -19.29 5.41 10.96
C VAL A 57 -19.47 6.83 10.42
N ALA A 58 -19.76 6.96 9.12
CA ALA A 58 -20.01 8.26 8.50
C ALA A 58 -21.24 8.97 9.11
N GLN A 59 -22.36 8.24 9.31
CA GLN A 59 -23.56 8.78 9.95
C GLN A 59 -23.29 9.32 11.35
N ARG A 60 -22.41 8.67 12.12
CA ARG A 60 -22.10 9.09 13.50
C ARG A 60 -21.12 10.25 13.61
N HIS A 61 -20.16 10.33 12.67
CA HIS A 61 -18.95 11.12 12.89
C HIS A 61 -18.59 12.07 11.76
N VAL A 62 -19.27 11.98 10.60
CA VAL A 62 -18.97 12.77 9.41
C VAL A 62 -20.19 13.58 8.95
N ILE A 63 -21.36 12.95 8.83
CA ILE A 63 -22.59 13.64 8.40
C ILE A 63 -22.97 14.72 9.42
N GLY A 64 -23.30 15.91 8.90
CA GLY A 64 -23.61 17.09 9.71
C GLY A 64 -22.40 17.81 10.30
N HIS A 65 -21.17 17.38 9.97
CA HIS A 65 -19.94 17.99 10.44
C HIS A 65 -19.18 18.70 9.32
N ASP A 66 -18.33 19.64 9.68
CA ASP A 66 -17.45 20.35 8.77
C ASP A 66 -16.31 19.40 8.32
N PRO A 67 -16.09 19.18 7.00
CA PRO A 67 -15.05 18.31 6.49
C PRO A 67 -13.63 18.78 6.84
N PHE A 68 -13.42 20.02 7.25
CA PHE A 68 -12.12 20.50 7.75
C PHE A 68 -11.78 19.98 9.16
N HIS A 69 -12.73 19.41 9.90
CA HIS A 69 -12.51 18.86 11.23
C HIS A 69 -11.99 17.41 11.22
N ILE A 70 -10.99 17.16 10.39
CA ILE A 70 -10.43 15.81 10.13
C ILE A 70 -9.86 15.18 11.42
N GLU A 71 -9.06 15.91 12.18
CA GLU A 71 -8.49 15.40 13.45
C GLU A 71 -9.59 15.05 14.47
N MET A 72 -10.66 15.82 14.52
CA MET A 72 -11.79 15.55 15.42
C MET A 72 -12.55 14.28 14.99
N MET A 73 -12.78 14.11 13.69
CA MET A 73 -13.39 12.88 13.15
C MET A 73 -12.55 11.67 13.53
N TRP A 74 -11.25 11.73 13.27
CA TRP A 74 -10.32 10.66 13.59
C TRP A 74 -10.36 10.28 15.08
N ARG A 75 -10.28 11.26 15.97
CA ARG A 75 -10.34 11.06 17.43
C ARG A 75 -11.65 10.47 17.89
N ASN A 76 -12.77 10.93 17.33
CA ASN A 76 -14.10 10.42 17.66
C ASN A 76 -14.25 8.94 17.27
N VAL A 77 -13.82 8.56 16.07
CA VAL A 77 -13.91 7.15 15.64
C VAL A 77 -12.96 6.27 16.46
N TYR A 78 -11.72 6.72 16.68
CA TYR A 78 -10.72 5.94 17.39
C TYR A 78 -11.03 5.77 18.89
N GLY A 79 -11.52 6.82 19.56
CA GLY A 79 -11.55 6.86 21.03
C GLY A 79 -12.93 6.92 21.66
N ARG A 80 -13.94 7.48 20.99
CA ARG A 80 -15.25 7.73 21.60
C ARG A 80 -16.02 6.47 21.98
N GLY A 81 -15.80 5.37 21.24
CA GLY A 81 -16.38 4.07 21.51
C GLY A 81 -15.68 3.27 22.62
N TYR A 82 -14.77 3.90 23.38
CA TYR A 82 -14.01 3.28 24.49
C TYR A 82 -13.04 2.17 24.09
N SER A 83 -12.67 2.06 22.81
CA SER A 83 -11.75 1.01 22.30
C SER A 83 -10.28 1.39 22.46
N LEU A 84 -9.87 2.54 21.94
CA LEU A 84 -8.50 3.09 21.99
C LEU A 84 -7.41 2.07 21.63
N ARG A 85 -7.67 1.23 20.61
CA ARG A 85 -6.74 0.22 20.14
C ARG A 85 -6.57 0.30 18.64
N PRO A 86 -5.33 0.13 18.13
CA PRO A 86 -5.11 -0.07 16.72
C PRO A 86 -5.91 -1.28 16.21
N ASP A 87 -6.62 -1.09 15.10
CA ASP A 87 -7.41 -2.11 14.41
C ASP A 87 -7.45 -1.77 12.93
N LEU A 88 -7.01 -2.71 12.09
CA LEU A 88 -6.91 -2.51 10.64
C LEU A 88 -8.26 -2.22 9.98
N THR A 89 -9.36 -2.78 10.47
CA THR A 89 -10.69 -2.54 9.90
C THR A 89 -11.14 -1.12 10.21
N THR A 90 -11.07 -0.72 11.48
CA THR A 90 -11.37 0.67 11.89
C THR A 90 -10.41 1.66 11.22
N GLY A 91 -9.12 1.35 11.18
CA GLY A 91 -8.11 2.15 10.48
C GLY A 91 -8.43 2.34 9.00
N GLY A 92 -8.88 1.28 8.33
CA GLY A 92 -9.31 1.34 6.92
C GLY A 92 -10.55 2.22 6.72
N ILE A 93 -11.58 2.06 7.55
CA ILE A 93 -12.80 2.88 7.47
C ILE A 93 -12.47 4.37 7.67
N VAL A 94 -11.66 4.68 8.68
CA VAL A 94 -11.19 6.05 8.93
C VAL A 94 -10.39 6.58 7.74
N SER A 95 -9.49 5.76 7.18
CA SER A 95 -8.68 6.15 6.04
C SER A 95 -9.52 6.61 4.84
N GLY A 96 -10.53 5.82 4.47
CA GLY A 96 -11.38 6.18 3.33
C GLY A 96 -12.21 7.44 3.56
N LEU A 97 -12.79 7.59 4.75
CA LEU A 97 -13.55 8.80 5.11
C LEU A 97 -12.64 10.04 5.18
N GLU A 98 -11.46 9.88 5.75
CA GLU A 98 -10.46 10.93 5.91
C GLU A 98 -9.91 11.43 4.56
N MET A 99 -9.59 10.51 3.63
CA MET A 99 -9.19 10.86 2.27
C MET A 99 -10.28 11.67 1.55
N ALA A 100 -11.54 11.26 1.68
CA ALA A 100 -12.67 11.98 1.07
C ALA A 100 -12.84 13.38 1.67
N MET A 101 -12.61 13.54 2.98
CA MET A 101 -12.61 14.87 3.62
C MET A 101 -11.45 15.74 3.11
N TRP A 102 -10.22 15.20 2.99
CA TRP A 102 -9.10 15.94 2.40
C TRP A 102 -9.36 16.35 0.95
N ASP A 103 -9.97 15.47 0.17
CA ASP A 103 -10.32 15.77 -1.21
C ASP A 103 -11.31 16.95 -1.28
N ILE A 104 -12.33 17.00 -0.40
CA ILE A 104 -13.22 18.16 -0.24
C ILE A 104 -12.44 19.40 0.14
N CYS A 105 -11.58 19.31 1.17
CA CYS A 105 -10.79 20.47 1.63
C CYS A 105 -9.91 21.05 0.52
N GLY A 106 -9.27 20.19 -0.26
CA GLY A 106 -8.46 20.59 -1.40
C GLY A 106 -9.30 21.27 -2.49
N LYS A 107 -10.44 20.70 -2.85
CA LYS A 107 -11.35 21.25 -3.86
C LYS A 107 -11.94 22.59 -3.44
N GLU A 108 -12.38 22.70 -2.18
CA GLU A 108 -12.92 23.96 -1.64
C GLU A 108 -11.90 25.08 -1.60
N THR A 109 -10.64 24.76 -1.30
CA THR A 109 -9.55 25.75 -1.27
C THR A 109 -8.88 25.97 -2.62
N GLY A 110 -9.26 25.21 -3.64
CA GLY A 110 -8.65 25.26 -4.99
C GLY A 110 -7.19 24.79 -5.00
N LYS A 111 -6.80 23.88 -4.08
CA LYS A 111 -5.42 23.40 -3.94
C LYS A 111 -5.33 21.87 -3.91
N PRO A 112 -4.23 21.30 -4.47
CA PRO A 112 -3.89 19.91 -4.20
C PRO A 112 -3.69 19.69 -2.70
N VAL A 113 -3.96 18.47 -2.22
CA VAL A 113 -3.86 18.17 -0.76
C VAL A 113 -2.44 18.35 -0.23
N TYR A 114 -1.40 18.04 -1.01
CA TYR A 114 -0.01 18.24 -0.57
C TYR A 114 0.31 19.72 -0.25
N GLU A 115 -0.35 20.69 -0.90
CA GLU A 115 -0.19 22.11 -0.56
C GLU A 115 -0.77 22.45 0.84
N LEU A 116 -1.81 21.73 1.26
CA LEU A 116 -2.40 21.88 2.60
C LEU A 116 -1.59 21.14 3.68
N LEU A 117 -0.75 20.17 3.27
CA LEU A 117 0.07 19.36 4.18
C LEU A 117 1.54 19.84 4.29
N GLY A 118 1.84 21.02 3.82
CA GLY A 118 3.18 21.64 3.95
C GLY A 118 3.83 22.06 2.65
N GLY A 119 3.19 21.79 1.51
CA GLY A 119 3.67 22.21 0.19
C GLY A 119 4.55 21.18 -0.50
N ARG A 120 4.86 21.44 -1.75
CA ARG A 120 5.62 20.55 -2.61
C ARG A 120 7.10 20.49 -2.20
N VAL A 121 7.60 19.29 -1.93
CA VAL A 121 9.02 18.96 -1.71
C VAL A 121 9.61 18.26 -2.94
N HIS A 122 8.82 17.41 -3.59
CA HIS A 122 9.27 16.61 -4.73
C HIS A 122 8.50 16.97 -5.99
N ASP A 123 9.22 17.30 -7.08
CA ASP A 123 8.62 17.60 -8.40
C ASP A 123 8.21 16.33 -9.15
N LYS A 124 8.85 15.21 -8.86
CA LYS A 124 8.55 13.87 -9.38
C LYS A 124 8.88 12.83 -8.34
N LEU A 125 8.12 11.75 -8.31
CA LEU A 125 8.23 10.68 -7.33
C LEU A 125 8.81 9.44 -8.00
N ARG A 126 9.99 9.01 -7.57
CA ARG A 126 10.57 7.74 -8.01
C ARG A 126 9.60 6.61 -7.69
N ALA A 127 9.37 5.70 -8.64
CA ALA A 127 8.41 4.62 -8.50
C ALA A 127 9.04 3.24 -8.73
N TYR A 128 8.46 2.23 -8.08
CA TYR A 128 8.73 0.83 -8.36
C TYR A 128 7.43 0.09 -8.64
N THR A 129 7.55 -1.07 -9.26
CA THR A 129 6.42 -1.97 -9.48
C THR A 129 6.76 -3.39 -9.05
N TYR A 130 5.73 -4.14 -8.72
CA TYR A 130 5.86 -5.59 -8.53
C TYR A 130 6.13 -6.27 -9.87
N LEU A 131 6.83 -7.41 -9.87
CA LEU A 131 6.93 -8.27 -11.03
C LEU A 131 5.62 -9.02 -11.19
N TYR A 132 4.80 -8.52 -12.09
CA TYR A 132 3.51 -9.11 -12.43
C TYR A 132 3.63 -10.10 -13.61
N PRO A 133 2.70 -11.05 -13.72
CA PRO A 133 2.54 -11.86 -14.93
C PRO A 133 2.42 -11.01 -16.20
N PRO A 134 2.63 -11.57 -17.37
CA PRO A 134 2.42 -10.88 -18.65
C PRO A 134 0.99 -10.33 -18.79
N VAL A 135 0.84 -9.28 -19.61
CA VAL A 135 -0.47 -8.67 -19.87
C VAL A 135 -1.48 -9.73 -20.34
N GLY A 136 -2.64 -9.75 -19.71
CA GLY A 136 -3.72 -10.70 -19.98
C GLY A 136 -3.72 -11.96 -19.12
N VAL A 137 -2.67 -12.19 -18.33
CA VAL A 137 -2.61 -13.28 -17.35
C VAL A 137 -3.09 -12.77 -16.00
N ASP A 138 -4.02 -13.50 -15.38
CA ASP A 138 -4.56 -13.14 -14.06
C ASP A 138 -3.52 -13.31 -12.96
N VAL A 139 -3.42 -12.34 -12.06
CA VAL A 139 -2.45 -12.36 -10.95
C VAL A 139 -2.65 -13.54 -10.00
N TYR A 140 -3.85 -14.11 -9.95
CA TYR A 140 -4.17 -15.30 -9.14
C TYR A 140 -3.92 -16.63 -9.86
N SER A 141 -3.43 -16.60 -11.11
CA SER A 141 -3.04 -17.81 -11.84
C SER A 141 -1.69 -18.34 -11.39
N ASP A 142 -1.38 -19.59 -11.77
CA ASP A 142 -0.06 -20.18 -11.58
C ASP A 142 0.89 -19.68 -12.67
N ASP A 143 1.48 -18.50 -12.46
CA ASP A 143 2.44 -17.91 -13.38
C ASP A 143 3.88 -18.21 -12.93
N PRO A 144 4.78 -18.58 -13.86
CA PRO A 144 6.16 -18.90 -13.56
C PRO A 144 6.98 -17.73 -13.00
N VAL A 145 6.53 -16.49 -13.15
CA VAL A 145 7.22 -15.31 -12.58
C VAL A 145 7.49 -15.43 -11.08
N TYR A 146 6.70 -16.23 -10.37
CA TYR A 146 6.78 -16.38 -8.91
C TYR A 146 7.72 -17.52 -8.46
N ASN A 147 8.13 -18.42 -9.36
CA ASN A 147 8.90 -19.62 -8.99
C ASN A 147 9.95 -20.06 -10.03
N ASP A 148 10.03 -19.39 -11.17
CA ASP A 148 11.04 -19.65 -12.19
C ASP A 148 12.01 -18.45 -12.29
N PRO A 149 13.31 -18.66 -12.00
CA PRO A 149 14.32 -17.60 -12.09
C PRO A 149 14.42 -16.91 -13.45
N ALA A 150 14.24 -17.66 -14.55
CA ALA A 150 14.31 -17.09 -15.89
C ALA A 150 13.11 -16.19 -16.18
N ALA A 151 11.89 -16.63 -15.84
CA ALA A 151 10.69 -15.84 -16.00
C ALA A 151 10.70 -14.56 -15.14
N ALA A 152 11.20 -14.64 -13.91
CA ALA A 152 11.38 -13.48 -13.06
C ALA A 152 12.39 -12.46 -13.63
N ALA A 153 13.51 -12.95 -14.19
CA ALA A 153 14.51 -12.11 -14.83
C ALA A 153 13.95 -11.40 -16.07
N GLU A 154 13.20 -12.10 -16.93
CA GLU A 154 12.54 -11.51 -18.09
C GLU A 154 11.51 -10.45 -17.68
N ALA A 155 10.71 -10.72 -16.64
CA ALA A 155 9.77 -9.75 -16.10
C ALA A 155 10.50 -8.50 -15.57
N ALA A 156 11.61 -8.67 -14.87
CA ALA A 156 12.40 -7.54 -14.36
C ALA A 156 12.99 -6.68 -15.49
N VAL A 157 13.52 -7.32 -16.55
CA VAL A 157 14.00 -6.59 -17.73
C VAL A 157 12.88 -5.79 -18.38
N ARG A 158 11.71 -6.39 -18.56
CA ARG A 158 10.53 -5.72 -19.12
C ARG A 158 10.16 -4.46 -18.35
N GLU A 159 10.14 -4.51 -17.01
CA GLU A 159 9.79 -3.34 -16.20
C GLU A 159 10.90 -2.27 -16.21
N VAL A 160 12.16 -2.67 -16.24
CA VAL A 160 13.29 -1.73 -16.41
C VAL A 160 13.26 -1.03 -17.78
N GLU A 161 12.89 -1.73 -18.84
CA GLU A 161 12.72 -1.12 -20.17
C GLU A 161 11.54 -0.14 -20.23
N ARG A 162 10.55 -0.29 -19.35
CA ARG A 162 9.47 0.69 -19.17
C ARG A 162 9.89 1.92 -18.34
N GLY A 163 11.13 1.93 -17.84
CA GLY A 163 11.72 3.04 -17.11
C GLY A 163 11.77 2.85 -15.58
N PHE A 164 11.22 1.76 -15.03
CA PHE A 164 11.31 1.52 -13.60
C PHE A 164 12.76 1.33 -13.15
N THR A 165 13.10 1.98 -12.04
CA THR A 165 14.41 1.86 -11.38
C THR A 165 14.34 1.08 -10.06
N GLY A 166 13.22 0.44 -9.80
CA GLY A 166 12.99 -0.48 -8.70
C GLY A 166 11.99 -1.57 -9.11
N VAL A 167 12.28 -2.81 -8.77
CA VAL A 167 11.42 -3.97 -9.03
C VAL A 167 11.25 -4.78 -7.76
N LYS A 168 10.01 -5.12 -7.42
CA LYS A 168 9.66 -5.90 -6.23
C LYS A 168 9.18 -7.29 -6.62
N PHE A 169 9.58 -8.29 -5.86
CA PHE A 169 9.08 -9.66 -5.98
C PHE A 169 9.30 -10.44 -4.68
N ASP A 170 8.62 -11.58 -4.57
CA ASP A 170 8.79 -12.50 -3.45
C ASP A 170 9.83 -13.55 -3.80
N PRO A 171 11.03 -13.48 -3.24
CA PRO A 171 12.04 -14.50 -3.49
C PRO A 171 11.70 -15.85 -2.84
N ALA A 172 10.77 -15.82 -1.86
CA ALA A 172 10.36 -17.01 -1.10
C ALA A 172 9.15 -17.74 -1.67
N GLY A 173 8.67 -17.31 -2.85
CA GLY A 173 7.48 -17.89 -3.49
C GLY A 173 6.17 -17.38 -2.89
N ARG A 174 5.05 -18.05 -3.24
CA ARG A 174 3.71 -17.63 -2.83
C ARG A 174 3.49 -17.67 -1.34
N TYR A 175 2.63 -16.77 -0.87
CA TYR A 175 2.28 -16.65 0.55
C TYR A 175 1.52 -17.87 1.05
N SER A 176 1.87 -18.28 2.25
CA SER A 176 1.05 -19.17 3.06
C SER A 176 0.49 -18.45 4.27
N VAL A 177 -0.51 -19.05 4.91
CA VAL A 177 -0.97 -18.57 6.21
C VAL A 177 0.17 -18.70 7.23
N PHE A 178 0.79 -17.66 7.58
CA PHE A 178 0.92 -16.93 8.80
C PHE A 178 1.73 -17.38 9.97
N ASP A 179 2.35 -18.53 10.01
CA ASP A 179 3.34 -18.84 11.03
C ASP A 179 4.72 -18.56 10.48
N GLY A 180 5.44 -17.64 11.07
CA GLY A 180 6.84 -17.44 10.75
C GLY A 180 7.61 -18.76 10.87
N ARG A 181 8.16 -19.28 9.75
CA ARG A 181 8.77 -20.62 9.69
C ARG A 181 10.23 -20.58 9.28
N GLN A 182 10.92 -21.68 9.59
CA GLN A 182 12.23 -21.94 9.01
C GLN A 182 12.05 -22.38 7.55
N PRO A 183 12.70 -21.71 6.58
CA PRO A 183 12.70 -22.18 5.20
C PRO A 183 13.51 -23.46 5.06
N ALA A 184 13.04 -24.39 4.24
CA ALA A 184 13.79 -25.56 3.85
C ALA A 184 14.99 -25.17 2.97
N LEU A 185 16.02 -26.02 2.93
CA LEU A 185 17.26 -25.68 2.21
C LEU A 185 17.02 -25.47 0.71
N HIS A 186 16.16 -26.29 0.09
CA HIS A 186 15.85 -26.14 -1.34
C HIS A 186 15.03 -24.88 -1.64
N ALA A 187 14.15 -24.44 -0.73
CA ALA A 187 13.43 -23.18 -0.87
C ALA A 187 14.39 -21.98 -0.79
N MET A 188 15.36 -22.03 0.12
CA MET A 188 16.41 -21.02 0.19
C MET A 188 17.27 -21.00 -1.08
N ASP A 189 17.62 -22.16 -1.62
CA ASP A 189 18.38 -22.28 -2.88
C ASP A 189 17.60 -21.67 -4.06
N LEU A 190 16.30 -21.94 -4.14
CA LEU A 190 15.43 -21.32 -5.14
C LEU A 190 15.40 -19.79 -4.97
N SER A 191 15.22 -19.29 -3.75
CA SER A 191 15.25 -17.85 -3.46
C SER A 191 16.54 -17.19 -3.95
N VAL A 192 17.68 -17.82 -3.68
CA VAL A 192 18.99 -17.32 -4.13
C VAL A 192 19.10 -17.34 -5.66
N LYS A 193 18.59 -18.37 -6.31
CA LYS A 193 18.57 -18.47 -7.78
C LYS A 193 17.70 -17.39 -8.40
N MET A 194 16.51 -17.13 -7.84
CA MET A 194 15.61 -16.07 -8.29
C MET A 194 16.29 -14.70 -8.23
N VAL A 195 16.83 -14.34 -7.07
CA VAL A 195 17.47 -13.05 -6.85
C VAL A 195 18.70 -12.87 -7.74
N ARG A 196 19.52 -13.93 -7.87
CA ARG A 196 20.69 -13.92 -8.75
C ARG A 196 20.29 -13.67 -10.21
N ALA A 197 19.31 -14.40 -10.72
CA ALA A 197 18.86 -14.26 -12.11
C ALA A 197 18.35 -12.85 -12.40
N VAL A 198 17.54 -12.29 -11.51
CA VAL A 198 17.06 -10.90 -11.63
C VAL A 198 18.23 -9.92 -11.60
N ARG A 199 19.16 -10.01 -10.62
CA ARG A 199 20.30 -9.10 -10.52
C ARG A 199 21.22 -9.18 -11.73
N GLU A 200 21.52 -10.38 -12.21
CA GLU A 200 22.35 -10.57 -13.42
C GLU A 200 21.70 -9.96 -14.66
N ALA A 201 20.38 -10.07 -14.81
CA ALA A 201 19.63 -9.54 -15.94
C ALA A 201 19.52 -8.01 -15.96
N ILE A 202 19.26 -7.40 -14.81
CA ILE A 202 19.05 -5.94 -14.75
C ILE A 202 20.32 -5.15 -14.37
N GLY A 203 21.34 -5.80 -13.81
CA GLY A 203 22.57 -5.14 -13.34
C GLY A 203 22.27 -4.07 -12.30
N THR A 204 22.85 -2.88 -12.44
CA THR A 204 22.63 -1.71 -11.57
C THR A 204 21.57 -0.74 -12.12
N ARG A 205 20.81 -1.13 -13.14
CA ARG A 205 19.78 -0.28 -13.76
C ARG A 205 18.56 -0.08 -12.84
N ALA A 206 18.32 -1.03 -11.92
CA ALA A 206 17.25 -0.93 -10.96
C ALA A 206 17.62 -1.60 -9.63
N ASP A 207 17.02 -1.11 -8.55
CA ASP A 207 17.07 -1.75 -7.24
C ASP A 207 16.15 -2.97 -7.20
N ILE A 208 16.55 -3.97 -6.41
CA ILE A 208 15.74 -5.14 -6.10
C ILE A 208 15.12 -4.94 -4.72
N LEU A 209 13.82 -5.19 -4.61
CA LEU A 209 13.04 -5.05 -3.41
C LEU A 209 12.41 -6.40 -3.07
N PHE A 210 12.62 -6.88 -1.85
CA PHE A 210 12.04 -8.16 -1.43
C PHE A 210 10.74 -7.95 -0.65
N GLY A 211 9.64 -8.55 -1.14
CA GLY A 211 8.41 -8.71 -0.41
C GLY A 211 8.30 -10.12 0.14
N THR A 212 8.22 -10.32 1.44
CA THR A 212 8.14 -11.65 2.07
C THR A 212 6.96 -11.86 2.99
N HIS A 213 6.20 -10.83 3.27
CA HIS A 213 4.91 -10.87 3.97
C HIS A 213 4.90 -11.67 5.30
N GLY A 214 6.02 -11.62 6.04
CA GLY A 214 6.11 -12.27 7.35
C GLY A 214 6.20 -13.79 7.33
N GLN A 215 6.76 -14.38 6.29
CA GLN A 215 6.78 -15.83 6.10
C GLN A 215 7.78 -16.57 6.99
N PHE A 216 8.75 -15.87 7.60
CA PHE A 216 9.85 -16.53 8.31
C PHE A 216 9.79 -16.32 9.82
N SER A 217 10.39 -17.27 10.56
CA SER A 217 10.91 -16.98 11.89
C SER A 217 12.13 -16.06 11.79
N ALA A 218 12.48 -15.33 12.85
CA ALA A 218 13.64 -14.45 12.83
C ALA A 218 14.93 -15.18 12.41
N SER A 219 15.16 -16.39 12.92
CA SER A 219 16.32 -17.19 12.52
C SER A 219 16.27 -17.65 11.06
N GLY A 220 15.10 -17.96 10.53
CA GLY A 220 14.91 -18.29 9.12
C GLY A 220 15.20 -17.11 8.21
N ALA A 221 14.67 -15.94 8.54
CA ALA A 221 14.92 -14.69 7.82
C ALA A 221 16.42 -14.32 7.83
N ILE A 222 17.10 -14.45 8.97
CA ILE A 222 18.55 -14.19 9.07
C ILE A 222 19.37 -15.14 8.17
N ARG A 223 19.00 -16.43 8.14
CA ARG A 223 19.69 -17.41 7.26
C ARG A 223 19.53 -17.03 5.78
N LEU A 224 18.34 -16.61 5.38
CA LEU A 224 18.08 -16.18 3.99
C LEU A 224 18.81 -14.87 3.69
N ALA A 225 18.66 -13.85 4.55
CA ALA A 225 19.29 -12.56 4.37
C ALA A 225 20.81 -12.67 4.14
N LYS A 226 21.50 -13.51 4.93
CA LYS A 226 22.94 -13.77 4.78
C LYS A 226 23.35 -14.30 3.39
N GLN A 227 22.47 -15.02 2.72
CA GLN A 227 22.72 -15.51 1.36
C GLN A 227 22.41 -14.46 0.29
N LEU A 228 21.53 -13.49 0.60
CA LEU A 228 21.05 -12.46 -0.32
C LEU A 228 21.81 -11.14 -0.22
N GLU A 229 22.52 -10.85 0.86
CA GLU A 229 23.29 -9.61 1.07
C GLU A 229 24.21 -9.25 -0.11
N LYS A 230 24.85 -10.23 -0.73
CA LYS A 230 25.77 -10.04 -1.86
C LYS A 230 25.11 -9.50 -3.13
N TYR A 231 23.78 -9.53 -3.21
CA TYR A 231 23.01 -8.98 -4.34
C TYR A 231 22.52 -7.56 -4.09
N ASP A 232 22.83 -6.99 -2.92
CA ASP A 232 22.55 -5.62 -2.51
C ASP A 232 21.10 -5.17 -2.79
N PRO A 233 20.10 -5.82 -2.16
CA PRO A 233 18.71 -5.39 -2.28
C PRO A 233 18.47 -4.09 -1.52
N LEU A 234 17.55 -3.24 -2.04
CA LEU A 234 17.18 -1.98 -1.39
C LEU A 234 16.52 -2.21 -0.02
N TRP A 235 15.74 -3.30 0.10
CA TRP A 235 15.19 -3.73 1.39
C TRP A 235 14.82 -5.23 1.42
N PHE A 236 14.62 -5.69 2.63
CA PHE A 236 13.95 -6.95 2.98
C PHE A 236 12.68 -6.61 3.75
N GLU A 237 11.52 -6.75 3.11
CA GLU A 237 10.23 -6.35 3.62
C GLU A 237 9.61 -7.42 4.49
N GLU A 238 9.08 -7.02 5.65
CA GLU A 238 8.38 -7.89 6.60
C GLU A 238 9.00 -9.30 6.71
N PRO A 239 10.27 -9.43 7.13
CA PRO A 239 10.93 -10.73 7.17
C PRO A 239 10.29 -11.72 8.13
N VAL A 240 9.59 -11.22 9.16
CA VAL A 240 8.82 -11.99 10.14
C VAL A 240 7.42 -11.38 10.28
N PRO A 241 6.45 -12.09 10.89
CA PRO A 241 5.11 -11.53 11.13
C PRO A 241 5.16 -10.15 11.80
N PRO A 242 4.30 -9.20 11.44
CA PRO A 242 4.41 -7.80 11.85
C PRO A 242 4.00 -7.54 13.30
N ASP A 243 3.41 -8.51 13.97
CA ASP A 243 2.94 -8.43 15.35
C ASP A 243 4.05 -8.44 16.41
N SER A 244 5.30 -8.70 16.00
CA SER A 244 6.47 -8.71 16.88
C SER A 244 7.61 -7.84 16.36
N PRO A 245 7.60 -6.53 16.66
CA PRO A 245 8.69 -5.62 16.29
C PRO A 245 10.06 -6.06 16.82
N GLU A 246 10.09 -6.72 17.97
CA GLU A 246 11.33 -7.24 18.57
C GLU A 246 11.96 -8.35 17.73
N GLU A 247 11.15 -9.22 17.13
CA GLU A 247 11.66 -10.27 16.24
C GLU A 247 12.16 -9.67 14.91
N ILE A 248 11.45 -8.68 14.36
CA ILE A 248 11.92 -7.93 13.18
C ILE A 248 13.27 -7.27 13.50
N ALA A 249 13.40 -6.67 14.68
CA ALA A 249 14.63 -6.01 15.12
C ALA A 249 15.82 -6.98 15.26
N LYS A 250 15.60 -8.26 15.58
CA LYS A 250 16.68 -9.28 15.55
C LYS A 250 17.21 -9.46 14.12
N VAL A 251 16.33 -9.49 13.13
CA VAL A 251 16.72 -9.58 11.72
C VAL A 251 17.50 -8.34 11.31
N ALA A 252 16.95 -7.15 11.61
CA ALA A 252 17.59 -5.87 11.28
C ALA A 252 19.03 -5.75 11.81
N ARG A 253 19.27 -6.25 13.01
CA ARG A 253 20.63 -6.24 13.59
C ARG A 253 21.58 -7.30 13.01
N ALA A 254 21.06 -8.29 12.31
CA ALA A 254 21.85 -9.44 11.82
C ALA A 254 22.17 -9.37 10.32
N THR A 255 21.69 -8.37 9.61
CA THR A 255 21.92 -8.20 8.17
C THR A 255 22.28 -6.76 7.82
N SER A 256 23.01 -6.57 6.70
CA SER A 256 23.25 -5.26 6.10
C SER A 256 22.08 -4.79 5.22
N ILE A 257 21.16 -5.67 4.88
CA ILE A 257 19.98 -5.31 4.07
C ILE A 257 19.05 -4.44 4.91
N PRO A 258 18.66 -3.23 4.47
CA PRO A 258 17.67 -2.44 5.17
C PRO A 258 16.36 -3.20 5.34
N ILE A 259 15.73 -3.09 6.50
CA ILE A 259 14.42 -3.70 6.75
C ILE A 259 13.32 -2.67 6.49
N SER A 260 12.32 -3.07 5.73
CA SER A 260 11.08 -2.32 5.56
C SER A 260 9.90 -3.06 6.18
N ALA A 261 8.92 -2.31 6.70
CA ALA A 261 7.69 -2.87 7.27
C ALA A 261 6.61 -1.79 7.41
N GLY A 262 5.34 -2.23 7.51
CA GLY A 262 4.26 -1.32 7.86
C GLY A 262 2.96 -1.50 7.09
N GLU A 263 2.91 -2.28 6.02
CA GLU A 263 1.70 -2.47 5.21
C GLU A 263 0.52 -3.06 6.00
N ARG A 264 0.81 -3.84 7.04
CA ARG A 264 -0.17 -4.49 7.93
C ARG A 264 -0.29 -3.81 9.29
N LEU A 265 0.23 -2.58 9.43
CA LEU A 265 0.11 -1.77 10.64
C LEU A 265 -0.84 -0.60 10.44
N THR A 266 -1.45 -0.16 11.53
CA THR A 266 -2.31 1.00 11.56
C THR A 266 -1.90 1.95 12.70
N THR A 267 -2.14 3.22 12.50
CA THR A 267 -1.85 4.30 13.44
C THR A 267 -0.36 4.51 13.79
N LYS A 268 -0.03 5.75 14.13
CA LYS A 268 1.31 6.12 14.62
C LYS A 268 1.77 5.30 15.84
N TYR A 269 0.85 4.70 16.59
CA TYR A 269 1.20 3.94 17.79
C TYR A 269 1.89 2.62 17.46
N GLU A 270 1.43 1.89 16.42
CA GLU A 270 2.11 0.68 15.97
C GLU A 270 3.41 1.00 15.24
N PHE A 271 3.42 2.02 14.37
CA PHE A 271 4.65 2.47 13.70
C PHE A 271 5.72 2.96 14.69
N HIS A 272 5.32 3.57 15.82
CA HIS A 272 6.25 3.90 16.88
C HIS A 272 6.97 2.68 17.43
N GLN A 273 6.32 1.53 17.53
CA GLN A 273 6.97 0.31 18.03
C GLN A 273 8.06 -0.18 17.06
N LEU A 274 7.84 -0.12 15.74
CA LEU A 274 8.90 -0.42 14.77
C LEU A 274 10.14 0.46 14.99
N LEU A 275 9.93 1.77 15.11
CA LEU A 275 11.02 2.74 15.28
C LEU A 275 11.71 2.58 16.62
N LYS A 276 10.96 2.44 17.70
CA LYS A 276 11.48 2.28 19.08
C LYS A 276 12.41 1.08 19.22
N HIS A 277 12.09 -0.04 18.54
CA HIS A 277 12.90 -1.26 18.59
C HIS A 277 14.03 -1.28 17.55
N GLY A 278 14.10 -0.27 16.64
CA GLY A 278 15.02 -0.29 15.51
C GLY A 278 14.72 -1.47 14.56
N ALA A 279 13.44 -1.78 14.40
CA ALA A 279 12.98 -2.91 13.61
C ALA A 279 13.00 -2.64 12.11
N ALA A 280 12.72 -1.40 11.70
CA ALA A 280 12.70 -1.00 10.31
C ALA A 280 13.31 0.40 10.15
N SER A 281 14.04 0.62 9.06
CA SER A 281 14.56 1.91 8.62
C SER A 281 13.76 2.48 7.43
N ILE A 282 12.82 1.71 6.89
CA ILE A 282 11.90 2.11 5.83
C ILE A 282 10.50 1.73 6.28
N LEU A 283 9.61 2.72 6.40
CA LEU A 283 8.23 2.50 6.81
C LEU A 283 7.31 2.52 5.60
N GLN A 284 6.41 1.55 5.55
CA GLN A 284 5.49 1.32 4.42
C GLN A 284 4.02 1.44 4.85
N PRO A 285 3.57 2.64 5.30
CA PRO A 285 2.16 2.81 5.61
C PRO A 285 1.31 2.63 4.36
N ASN A 286 0.24 1.85 4.45
CA ASN A 286 -0.80 1.84 3.44
C ASN A 286 -1.87 2.87 3.83
N LEU A 287 -2.06 3.89 3.01
CA LEU A 287 -2.97 4.98 3.34
C LEU A 287 -4.44 4.56 3.36
N GLY A 288 -4.79 3.45 2.73
CA GLY A 288 -6.13 2.87 2.79
C GLY A 288 -6.45 2.14 4.10
N ARG A 289 -5.47 2.00 5.03
CA ARG A 289 -5.67 1.30 6.31
C ARG A 289 -4.91 1.85 7.52
N CYS A 290 -3.94 2.73 7.32
CA CYS A 290 -3.13 3.22 8.43
C CYS A 290 -3.78 4.36 9.24
N GLY A 291 -4.95 4.85 8.82
CA GLY A 291 -5.65 5.98 9.43
C GLY A 291 -5.73 7.23 8.55
N GLY A 292 -5.35 7.11 7.26
CA GLY A 292 -5.45 8.17 6.25
C GLY A 292 -4.20 9.03 6.10
N LEU A 293 -4.32 10.12 5.35
CA LEU A 293 -3.24 11.04 4.97
C LEU A 293 -2.59 11.75 6.18
N LEU A 294 -3.41 12.28 7.09
CA LEU A 294 -2.90 13.02 8.26
C LEU A 294 -2.16 12.11 9.22
N GLU A 295 -2.68 10.90 9.45
CA GLU A 295 -2.00 9.93 10.31
C GLU A 295 -0.69 9.45 9.66
N ALA A 296 -0.69 9.19 8.34
CA ALA A 296 0.52 8.87 7.60
C ALA A 296 1.55 10.01 7.61
N LYS A 297 1.10 11.28 7.56
CA LYS A 297 2.00 12.45 7.72
C LYS A 297 2.63 12.50 9.11
N LYS A 298 1.88 12.17 10.17
CA LYS A 298 2.42 12.06 11.54
C LYS A 298 3.42 10.92 11.65
N ILE A 299 3.15 9.78 11.01
CA ILE A 299 4.09 8.64 10.94
C ILE A 299 5.38 9.07 10.24
N ALA A 300 5.28 9.77 9.11
CA ALA A 300 6.44 10.28 8.38
C ALA A 300 7.27 11.25 9.21
N SER A 301 6.64 12.20 9.89
CA SER A 301 7.34 13.15 10.77
C SER A 301 8.01 12.48 11.98
N MET A 302 7.39 11.42 12.52
CA MET A 302 8.02 10.63 13.58
C MET A 302 9.22 9.83 13.04
N ALA A 303 9.14 9.30 11.82
CA ALA A 303 10.22 8.57 11.17
C ALA A 303 11.46 9.45 10.92
N GLU A 304 11.29 10.74 10.61
CA GLU A 304 12.41 11.69 10.45
C GLU A 304 13.31 11.75 11.69
N VAL A 305 12.74 11.70 12.89
CA VAL A 305 13.49 11.74 14.15
C VAL A 305 14.45 10.54 14.28
N TYR A 306 14.09 9.42 13.67
CA TYR A 306 14.89 8.18 13.64
C TYR A 306 15.72 8.02 12.37
N HIS A 307 15.76 9.03 11.50
CA HIS A 307 16.37 8.98 10.17
C HIS A 307 15.82 7.84 9.29
N ALA A 308 14.59 7.43 9.53
CA ALA A 308 13.88 6.43 8.74
C ALA A 308 13.14 7.09 7.56
N GLN A 309 13.03 6.34 6.47
CA GLN A 309 12.40 6.79 5.24
C GLN A 309 10.98 6.23 5.08
N ILE A 310 10.19 6.86 4.19
CA ILE A 310 8.82 6.47 3.88
C ILE A 310 8.75 5.93 2.45
N ALA A 311 8.20 4.74 2.31
CA ALA A 311 7.86 4.13 1.02
C ALA A 311 6.42 3.58 1.10
N PRO A 312 5.39 4.39 0.81
CA PRO A 312 3.99 3.99 0.99
C PRO A 312 3.66 2.72 0.21
N HIS A 313 3.09 1.74 0.91
CA HIS A 313 2.63 0.47 0.32
C HIS A 313 1.37 0.67 -0.52
N LEU A 314 1.22 -0.13 -1.59
CA LEU A 314 0.05 -0.10 -2.43
C LEU A 314 -0.30 -1.47 -3.03
N TYR A 315 -1.40 -2.06 -2.59
CA TYR A 315 -2.07 -3.17 -3.28
C TYR A 315 -3.59 -2.97 -3.24
N CYS A 316 -4.04 -1.88 -3.86
CA CYS A 316 -5.44 -1.44 -3.90
C CYS A 316 -5.66 -0.54 -5.13
N GLY A 317 -6.73 0.23 -5.13
CA GLY A 317 -7.14 1.02 -6.29
C GLY A 317 -6.46 2.39 -6.42
N PRO A 318 -6.89 3.16 -7.42
CA PRO A 318 -6.25 4.42 -7.79
C PRO A 318 -6.48 5.56 -6.79
N VAL A 319 -7.47 5.46 -5.89
CA VAL A 319 -7.73 6.55 -4.93
C VAL A 319 -6.72 6.52 -3.79
N VAL A 320 -6.38 5.34 -3.26
CA VAL A 320 -5.24 5.21 -2.32
C VAL A 320 -3.94 5.62 -3.00
N ALA A 321 -3.75 5.25 -4.28
CA ALA A 321 -2.57 5.70 -5.02
C ALA A 321 -2.47 7.22 -5.09
N ALA A 322 -3.57 7.92 -5.38
CA ALA A 322 -3.60 9.38 -5.36
C ALA A 322 -3.27 9.95 -3.98
N ALA A 323 -3.80 9.37 -2.92
CA ALA A 323 -3.45 9.75 -1.56
C ALA A 323 -1.96 9.53 -1.24
N ASN A 324 -1.39 8.40 -1.66
CA ASN A 324 0.05 8.13 -1.55
C ASN A 324 0.89 9.19 -2.29
N ILE A 325 0.45 9.61 -3.49
CA ILE A 325 1.11 10.66 -4.26
C ILE A 325 1.06 12.00 -3.51
N GLN A 326 -0.08 12.37 -2.93
CA GLN A 326 -0.22 13.60 -2.15
C GLN A 326 0.74 13.59 -0.94
N LEU A 327 0.77 12.49 -0.19
CA LEU A 327 1.69 12.33 0.95
C LEU A 327 3.16 12.42 0.50
N ALA A 328 3.54 11.63 -0.49
CA ALA A 328 4.93 11.54 -0.96
C ALA A 328 5.44 12.89 -1.47
N THR A 329 4.59 13.66 -2.16
CA THR A 329 4.94 14.97 -2.72
C THR A 329 5.38 15.98 -1.66
N CYS A 330 4.80 15.94 -0.46
CA CYS A 330 5.10 16.87 0.63
C CYS A 330 5.93 16.27 1.78
N THR A 331 6.51 15.08 1.60
CA THR A 331 7.22 14.36 2.66
C THR A 331 8.73 14.35 2.40
N PRO A 332 9.56 15.06 3.21
CA PRO A 332 11.00 15.17 2.96
C PRO A 332 11.74 13.84 2.98
N ASN A 333 11.37 12.92 3.87
CA ASN A 333 11.98 11.60 4.02
C ASN A 333 11.32 10.52 3.13
N PHE A 334 10.65 10.91 2.04
CA PHE A 334 10.15 9.99 1.03
C PHE A 334 11.31 9.30 0.29
N LEU A 335 11.21 7.98 0.08
CA LEU A 335 12.22 7.18 -0.63
C LEU A 335 11.77 6.80 -2.05
N ILE A 336 10.67 6.06 -2.15
CA ILE A 336 10.16 5.51 -3.40
C ILE A 336 8.67 5.15 -3.25
N LEU A 337 7.92 5.23 -4.35
CA LEU A 337 6.47 4.99 -4.38
C LEU A 337 6.14 3.64 -5.02
N GLU A 338 5.32 2.85 -4.35
CA GLU A 338 4.75 1.64 -4.95
C GLU A 338 3.69 1.98 -5.99
N THR A 339 3.74 1.32 -7.15
CA THR A 339 2.76 1.49 -8.22
C THR A 339 2.26 0.15 -8.75
N ILE A 340 1.04 0.16 -9.28
CA ILE A 340 0.49 -0.95 -10.04
C ILE A 340 0.85 -0.72 -11.51
N GLN A 341 2.03 -1.21 -11.90
CA GLN A 341 2.58 -0.94 -13.23
C GLN A 341 2.54 0.57 -13.58
N GLY A 342 2.12 0.95 -14.78
CA GLY A 342 1.96 2.35 -15.21
C GLY A 342 0.54 2.88 -15.11
N TRP A 343 -0.30 2.32 -14.22
CA TRP A 343 -1.70 2.73 -14.00
C TRP A 343 -2.59 2.60 -15.25
N GLN A 344 -2.41 1.51 -15.97
CA GLN A 344 -3.19 1.22 -17.19
C GLN A 344 -4.38 0.28 -16.88
N GLY A 345 -5.18 -0.01 -17.89
CA GLY A 345 -6.29 -0.94 -17.78
C GLY A 345 -7.42 -0.42 -16.91
N PHE A 346 -8.00 -1.27 -16.07
CA PHE A 346 -9.17 -0.92 -15.27
C PHE A 346 -8.94 0.22 -14.29
N HIS A 347 -7.72 0.32 -13.73
CA HIS A 347 -7.36 1.43 -12.84
C HIS A 347 -7.52 2.81 -13.48
N SER A 348 -7.24 2.93 -14.79
CA SER A 348 -7.44 4.19 -15.52
C SER A 348 -8.89 4.42 -15.97
N GLN A 349 -9.70 3.35 -16.03
CA GLN A 349 -11.11 3.45 -16.45
C GLN A 349 -12.02 3.85 -15.28
N VAL A 350 -11.71 3.37 -14.07
CA VAL A 350 -12.53 3.63 -12.89
C VAL A 350 -12.36 5.04 -12.31
N VAL A 351 -11.39 5.80 -12.83
CA VAL A 351 -11.21 7.25 -12.57
C VAL A 351 -11.26 8.05 -13.86
N LYS A 352 -11.63 9.32 -13.77
CA LYS A 352 -11.74 10.22 -14.94
C LYS A 352 -10.38 10.81 -15.34
N THR A 353 -9.48 10.99 -14.38
CA THR A 353 -8.13 11.54 -14.58
C THR A 353 -7.11 10.47 -14.24
N SER A 354 -6.27 10.11 -15.20
CA SER A 354 -5.25 9.07 -15.00
C SER A 354 -4.05 9.59 -14.21
N ILE A 355 -3.49 8.72 -13.36
CA ILE A 355 -2.19 8.96 -12.71
C ILE A 355 -1.11 9.00 -13.79
N LYS A 356 -0.28 10.04 -13.77
CA LYS A 356 0.74 10.29 -14.78
C LYS A 356 2.05 9.59 -14.44
N PHE A 357 2.38 8.55 -15.20
CA PHE A 357 3.65 7.82 -15.11
C PHE A 357 4.57 8.19 -16.28
N GLU A 358 5.81 8.60 -15.98
CA GLU A 358 6.82 8.98 -16.96
C GLU A 358 8.21 8.44 -16.57
N ASN A 359 8.74 7.52 -17.37
CA ASN A 359 10.12 7.01 -17.23
C ASN A 359 10.51 6.63 -15.78
N GLY A 360 9.69 5.81 -15.11
CA GLY A 360 9.95 5.35 -13.75
C GLY A 360 9.55 6.33 -12.64
N PHE A 361 8.91 7.44 -12.99
CA PHE A 361 8.44 8.46 -12.04
C PHE A 361 6.94 8.70 -12.16
N ILE A 362 6.32 8.97 -11.03
CA ILE A 362 4.98 9.54 -10.96
C ILE A 362 5.10 11.06 -10.89
N ILE A 363 4.32 11.75 -11.71
CA ILE A 363 4.25 13.21 -11.71
C ILE A 363 3.07 13.63 -10.82
N PRO A 364 3.31 14.37 -9.73
CA PRO A 364 2.24 14.85 -8.86
C PRO A 364 1.22 15.71 -9.61
N PRO A 365 -0.08 15.51 -9.37
CA PRO A 365 -1.11 16.33 -10.01
C PRO A 365 -1.08 17.78 -9.47
N THR A 366 -1.59 18.70 -10.26
CA THR A 366 -1.78 20.12 -9.88
C THR A 366 -3.24 20.46 -9.61
N GLU A 367 -4.12 19.55 -9.94
CA GLU A 367 -5.56 19.68 -9.73
C GLU A 367 -5.91 19.69 -8.24
N PRO A 368 -6.96 20.44 -7.82
CA PRO A 368 -7.41 20.48 -6.44
C PRO A 368 -7.80 19.11 -5.88
N GLY A 369 -7.72 18.97 -4.56
CA GLY A 369 -8.05 17.73 -3.87
C GLY A 369 -6.98 16.66 -4.05
N LEU A 370 -7.40 15.42 -4.23
CA LEU A 370 -6.50 14.29 -4.53
C LEU A 370 -5.96 14.34 -5.98
N GLY A 371 -6.53 15.19 -6.85
CA GLY A 371 -6.14 15.33 -8.24
C GLY A 371 -6.75 14.27 -9.17
N ILE A 372 -7.71 13.50 -8.68
CA ILE A 372 -8.46 12.49 -9.46
C ILE A 372 -9.96 12.56 -9.13
N GLU A 373 -10.78 12.04 -10.03
CA GLU A 373 -12.22 11.90 -9.83
C GLU A 373 -12.68 10.47 -10.10
N LEU A 374 -13.59 9.95 -9.28
CA LEU A 374 -14.19 8.64 -9.50
C LEU A 374 -15.08 8.67 -10.75
N ASN A 375 -14.94 7.68 -11.61
CA ASN A 375 -15.88 7.42 -12.70
C ASN A 375 -17.01 6.55 -12.17
N GLU A 376 -18.06 7.20 -11.64
CA GLU A 376 -19.18 6.50 -11.02
C GLU A 376 -19.93 5.58 -11.99
N GLU A 377 -19.99 5.91 -13.27
CA GLU A 377 -20.62 5.08 -14.29
C GLU A 377 -19.89 3.74 -14.41
N VAL A 378 -18.56 3.77 -14.53
CA VAL A 378 -17.74 2.56 -14.57
C VAL A 378 -17.81 1.80 -13.25
N ALA A 379 -17.76 2.49 -12.11
CA ALA A 379 -17.86 1.86 -10.80
C ALA A 379 -19.19 1.10 -10.63
N LEU A 380 -20.31 1.70 -11.04
CA LEU A 380 -21.64 1.10 -10.97
C LEU A 380 -21.84 -0.03 -11.99
N ALA A 381 -21.15 0.02 -13.13
CA ALA A 381 -21.19 -1.03 -14.15
C ALA A 381 -20.41 -2.29 -13.77
N HIS A 382 -19.52 -2.21 -12.75
CA HIS A 382 -18.67 -3.31 -12.33
C HIS A 382 -18.85 -3.64 -10.83
N PRO A 383 -20.08 -3.97 -10.37
CA PRO A 383 -20.26 -4.33 -8.96
C PRO A 383 -19.51 -5.63 -8.63
N TYR A 384 -18.87 -5.69 -7.48
CA TYR A 384 -18.29 -6.94 -7.00
C TYR A 384 -19.41 -7.87 -6.52
N THR A 385 -19.49 -9.05 -7.13
CA THR A 385 -20.51 -10.07 -6.80
C THR A 385 -19.88 -11.38 -6.30
N GLY A 386 -18.55 -11.42 -6.15
CA GLY A 386 -17.82 -12.57 -5.62
C GLY A 386 -17.94 -12.69 -4.11
N SER A 387 -17.50 -13.83 -3.60
CA SER A 387 -17.45 -14.15 -2.15
C SER A 387 -16.02 -14.11 -1.60
N GLU A 388 -15.01 -14.12 -2.46
CA GLU A 388 -13.61 -14.14 -2.06
C GLU A 388 -13.21 -12.77 -1.47
N LEU A 389 -12.26 -12.81 -0.55
CA LEU A 389 -11.67 -11.61 0.01
C LEU A 389 -10.70 -10.94 -0.97
N HIS A 390 -10.33 -9.71 -0.70
CA HIS A 390 -9.45 -8.92 -1.54
C HIS A 390 -8.13 -9.62 -1.86
N LEU A 391 -7.51 -10.17 -0.84
CA LEU A 391 -6.35 -11.05 -0.92
C LEU A 391 -6.58 -12.20 0.03
N GLU A 392 -6.63 -13.42 -0.51
CA GLU A 392 -6.95 -14.62 0.26
C GLU A 392 -5.76 -15.58 0.21
N MET A 393 -5.26 -15.89 1.40
CA MET A 393 -4.15 -16.80 1.56
C MET A 393 -4.62 -18.24 1.60
N SER A 394 -3.73 -19.19 1.32
CA SER A 394 -4.02 -20.61 1.51
C SER A 394 -4.48 -20.91 2.95
N ALA A 395 -5.58 -21.62 3.12
CA ALA A 395 -6.06 -22.06 4.42
C ALA A 395 -5.15 -23.10 5.09
N LEU A 396 -4.28 -23.73 4.32
CA LEU A 396 -3.30 -24.70 4.83
C LEU A 396 -1.95 -24.00 4.99
N PRO A 397 -1.26 -24.24 6.13
CA PRO A 397 0.12 -23.80 6.25
C PRO A 397 0.90 -24.44 5.12
N ALA A 398 1.40 -23.67 4.19
CA ALA A 398 2.41 -24.19 3.29
C ALA A 398 3.60 -24.60 4.15
N THR A 399 4.02 -25.83 4.06
CA THR A 399 5.41 -26.13 4.27
C THR A 399 6.16 -25.19 3.33
N LEU A 400 6.99 -24.31 3.86
CA LEU A 400 7.97 -23.59 3.05
C LEU A 400 8.90 -24.67 2.48
N LEU A 401 8.40 -25.25 1.42
CA LEU A 401 9.05 -26.31 0.67
C LEU A 401 10.33 -25.78 0.10
#